data_5154f2a5a44a3fd8099aebda0920cabe
#
_entry.id   5154f2a5a44a3fd8099aebda0920cabe
#
_cell.length_a   1.000
_cell.length_b   1.000
_cell.length_c   1.000
_cell.angle_alpha   90.00
_cell.angle_beta   90.00
_cell.angle_gamma   90.00
#
_symmetry.space_group_name_H-M   'P 1'
#
loop_
_entity.id
_entity.type
_entity.pdbx_description
1 polymer ?
#
loop_
_entity_poly.entity_id
_entity_poly.type
_entity_poly.pdbx_seq_one_letter_code
_entity_poly.pdbx_strand_id
1 'polypeptide(L)'
;MSEKSSVFSALPSCRLTEPQAVRLSGEERRQLLAAAQEAQRCQAALSKVERNVVGELLKGHDGFYEMNHYPEGDVYDRDSHAQYYYHAHREGAVEHGHFHTFIRGQGIVPDLLPLTAAAESDAWPTGEDAIAHLIAVSMDAWGQPIGLFACNRWVTGETWYPASAVKQLLPAFSVDHAFPSWPTNLWLTALLRLFRPHIEALLDHRDQVIAAWQAAHPQHDVFEDRALEITGYLPISVTDWNQQVLAAQQNHEITTSAPT
;
A
#
# COMPACT_ATOMS: atom_id res chain seq x y z
N MET A 1 17.57 -1.10 -24.04
CA MET A 1 17.53 -2.14 -22.99
C MET A 1 18.67 -1.85 -22.03
N SER A 2 18.49 -0.97 -21.09
CA SER A 2 19.50 -0.70 -20.05
C SER A 2 18.86 0.19 -18.98
N GLU A 3 19.12 -0.09 -17.72
CA GLU A 3 18.85 0.66 -16.49
C GLU A 3 17.57 0.41 -15.69
N LYS A 4 16.60 -0.40 -16.14
CA LYS A 4 15.41 -0.73 -15.30
C LYS A 4 15.69 -1.78 -14.20
N SER A 5 16.93 -2.24 -14.05
CA SER A 5 17.33 -3.32 -13.13
C SER A 5 17.97 -2.83 -11.82
N SER A 6 18.24 -1.52 -11.65
CA SER A 6 19.20 -1.10 -10.62
C SER A 6 18.62 -0.95 -9.21
N VAL A 7 17.36 -0.54 -9.05
CA VAL A 7 16.76 -0.29 -7.72
C VAL A 7 16.49 -1.61 -6.97
N PHE A 8 16.17 -2.68 -7.69
CA PHE A 8 15.89 -3.99 -7.09
C PHE A 8 17.11 -4.92 -7.02
N SER A 9 18.16 -4.64 -7.78
CA SER A 9 19.36 -5.50 -7.82
C SER A 9 20.24 -5.43 -6.58
N ALA A 10 20.06 -4.43 -5.74
CA ALA A 10 20.81 -4.23 -4.49
C ALA A 10 20.12 -4.80 -3.26
N LEU A 11 18.86 -5.28 -3.37
CA LEU A 11 18.13 -5.81 -2.22
C LEU A 11 18.75 -7.12 -1.71
N PRO A 12 18.76 -7.32 -0.38
CA PRO A 12 19.12 -8.63 0.18
C PRO A 12 18.23 -9.73 -0.40
N SER A 13 18.80 -10.93 -0.56
CA SER A 13 18.10 -12.10 -1.09
C SER A 13 17.09 -12.64 -0.08
N CYS A 14 16.10 -11.84 0.28
CA CYS A 14 14.97 -12.22 1.11
C CYS A 14 13.84 -12.78 0.23
N ARG A 15 13.25 -13.91 0.64
CA ARG A 15 12.17 -14.53 -0.13
C ARG A 15 10.85 -13.82 0.13
N LEU A 16 10.31 -13.16 -0.90
CA LEU A 16 8.94 -12.70 -0.91
C LEU A 16 8.02 -13.82 -1.43
N THR A 17 7.06 -14.25 -0.61
CA THR A 17 6.11 -15.30 -0.98
C THR A 17 4.77 -14.66 -1.35
N GLU A 18 4.37 -14.81 -2.60
CA GLU A 18 3.06 -14.34 -3.05
C GLU A 18 1.92 -15.08 -2.37
N PRO A 19 0.88 -14.36 -1.94
CA PRO A 19 -0.33 -14.97 -1.37
C PRO A 19 -1.04 -15.88 -2.38
N GLN A 20 -1.69 -16.90 -1.85
CA GLN A 20 -2.48 -17.85 -2.64
C GLN A 20 -3.92 -17.86 -2.15
N ALA A 21 -4.88 -17.59 -3.00
CA ALA A 21 -6.29 -17.51 -2.68
C ALA A 21 -6.84 -18.81 -2.04
N VAL A 22 -6.29 -19.96 -2.42
CA VAL A 22 -6.68 -21.27 -1.87
C VAL A 22 -6.33 -21.46 -0.38
N ARG A 23 -5.38 -20.68 0.14
CA ARG A 23 -4.97 -20.74 1.56
C ARG A 23 -5.82 -19.86 2.48
N LEU A 24 -6.63 -18.98 1.91
CA LEU A 24 -7.53 -18.11 2.66
C LEU A 24 -8.77 -18.87 3.11
N SER A 25 -9.32 -18.49 4.25
CA SER A 25 -10.61 -18.99 4.72
C SER A 25 -11.76 -18.56 3.80
N GLY A 26 -12.90 -19.24 3.88
CA GLY A 26 -14.09 -18.83 3.14
C GLY A 26 -14.57 -17.42 3.49
N GLU A 27 -14.41 -17.00 4.75
CA GLU A 27 -14.77 -15.65 5.19
C GLU A 27 -13.84 -14.59 4.59
N GLU A 28 -12.53 -14.81 4.65
CA GLU A 28 -11.56 -13.90 4.02
C GLU A 28 -11.84 -13.76 2.52
N ARG A 29 -12.06 -14.87 1.81
CA ARG A 29 -12.40 -14.79 0.37
C ARG A 29 -13.66 -13.98 0.11
N ARG A 30 -14.73 -14.13 0.92
CA ARG A 30 -15.94 -13.31 0.77
C ARG A 30 -15.66 -11.81 0.97
N GLN A 31 -14.84 -11.46 1.95
CA GLN A 31 -14.44 -10.07 2.22
C GLN A 31 -13.63 -9.50 1.04
N LEU A 32 -12.70 -10.27 0.47
CA LEU A 32 -11.93 -9.84 -0.70
C LEU A 32 -12.82 -9.65 -1.94
N LEU A 33 -13.78 -10.56 -2.18
CA LEU A 33 -14.73 -10.44 -3.29
C LEU A 33 -15.63 -9.20 -3.14
N ALA A 34 -16.09 -8.90 -1.94
CA ALA A 34 -16.85 -7.68 -1.67
C ALA A 34 -16.00 -6.42 -1.93
N ALA A 35 -14.75 -6.43 -1.53
CA ALA A 35 -13.82 -5.34 -1.81
C ALA A 35 -13.54 -5.18 -3.32
N ALA A 36 -13.38 -6.29 -4.05
CA ALA A 36 -13.22 -6.25 -5.51
C ALA A 36 -14.44 -5.62 -6.20
N GLN A 37 -15.66 -6.00 -5.77
CA GLN A 37 -16.91 -5.42 -6.30
C GLN A 37 -16.99 -3.92 -6.04
N GLU A 38 -16.61 -3.47 -4.83
CA GLU A 38 -16.61 -2.04 -4.50
C GLU A 38 -15.61 -1.27 -5.36
N ALA A 39 -14.37 -1.76 -5.49
CA ALA A 39 -13.35 -1.14 -6.34
C ALA A 39 -13.82 -1.04 -7.81
N GLN A 40 -14.40 -2.11 -8.36
CA GLN A 40 -14.95 -2.11 -9.71
C GLN A 40 -16.12 -1.14 -9.87
N ARG A 41 -17.01 -1.03 -8.87
CA ARG A 41 -18.13 -0.09 -8.87
C ARG A 41 -17.64 1.36 -8.93
N CYS A 42 -16.61 1.70 -8.17
CA CYS A 42 -16.02 3.03 -8.17
C CYS A 42 -15.38 3.36 -9.53
N GLN A 43 -14.58 2.45 -10.07
CA GLN A 43 -14.00 2.63 -11.41
C GLN A 43 -15.08 2.77 -12.50
N ALA A 44 -16.12 1.94 -12.47
CA ALA A 44 -17.23 2.01 -13.42
C ALA A 44 -18.00 3.33 -13.31
N ALA A 45 -18.16 3.89 -12.10
CA ALA A 45 -18.79 5.18 -11.90
C ALA A 45 -17.98 6.32 -12.54
N LEU A 46 -16.66 6.31 -12.36
CA LEU A 46 -15.75 7.29 -12.98
C LEU A 46 -15.70 7.15 -14.51
N SER A 47 -15.64 5.92 -15.02
CA SER A 47 -15.56 5.66 -16.46
C SER A 47 -16.78 6.17 -17.23
N LYS A 48 -17.96 6.24 -16.60
CA LYS A 48 -19.18 6.81 -17.22
C LYS A 48 -19.06 8.28 -17.60
N VAL A 49 -18.12 8.97 -16.96
CA VAL A 49 -17.82 10.39 -17.20
C VAL A 49 -16.40 10.60 -17.74
N GLU A 50 -15.84 9.54 -18.33
CA GLU A 50 -14.50 9.54 -18.95
C GLU A 50 -13.39 9.96 -17.96
N ARG A 51 -13.51 9.52 -16.70
CA ARG A 51 -12.55 9.77 -15.64
C ARG A 51 -11.96 8.48 -15.09
N ASN A 52 -10.83 8.61 -14.39
CA ASN A 52 -10.22 7.55 -13.60
C ASN A 52 -9.77 8.11 -12.24
N VAL A 53 -9.35 7.22 -11.35
CA VAL A 53 -9.01 7.57 -9.96
C VAL A 53 -7.87 8.58 -9.86
N VAL A 54 -6.86 8.49 -10.73
CA VAL A 54 -5.73 9.44 -10.76
C VAL A 54 -6.16 10.78 -11.34
N GLY A 55 -6.93 10.77 -12.44
CA GLY A 55 -7.45 11.98 -13.06
C GLY A 55 -8.33 12.83 -12.13
N GLU A 56 -9.02 12.20 -11.19
CA GLU A 56 -9.79 12.92 -10.15
C GLU A 56 -8.89 13.64 -9.14
N LEU A 57 -7.72 13.08 -8.81
CA LEU A 57 -6.75 13.73 -7.91
C LEU A 57 -6.04 14.90 -8.57
N LEU A 58 -5.78 14.79 -9.86
CA LEU A 58 -5.08 15.83 -10.64
C LEU A 58 -6.02 16.93 -11.10
N LYS A 59 -7.31 16.81 -10.87
CA LYS A 59 -8.34 17.76 -11.30
C LYS A 59 -8.15 19.12 -10.61
N GLY A 60 -8.08 20.18 -11.41
CA GLY A 60 -7.92 21.54 -10.91
C GLY A 60 -6.47 21.97 -10.67
N HIS A 61 -5.52 21.10 -10.93
CA HIS A 61 -4.11 21.45 -10.94
C HIS A 61 -3.66 21.85 -12.37
N ASP A 62 -2.84 22.90 -12.49
CA ASP A 62 -2.35 23.40 -13.77
C ASP A 62 -1.31 22.49 -14.44
N GLY A 63 -0.79 21.51 -13.70
CA GLY A 63 0.19 20.54 -14.16
C GLY A 63 0.44 19.43 -13.15
N PHE A 64 1.10 18.38 -13.62
CA PHE A 64 1.59 17.29 -12.78
C PHE A 64 3.10 17.43 -12.63
N TYR A 65 3.55 17.80 -11.45
CA TYR A 65 4.95 18.04 -11.14
C TYR A 65 5.48 16.95 -10.23
N GLU A 66 6.66 16.46 -10.55
CA GLU A 66 7.36 15.50 -9.72
C GLU A 66 7.54 16.01 -8.28
N MET A 67 7.51 15.08 -7.33
CA MET A 67 7.62 15.34 -5.89
C MET A 67 6.47 16.13 -5.25
N ASN A 68 5.55 16.73 -6.03
CA ASN A 68 4.36 17.35 -5.46
C ASN A 68 3.35 16.29 -5.02
N HIS A 69 2.68 16.55 -3.91
CA HIS A 69 1.56 15.72 -3.44
C HIS A 69 0.24 16.17 -4.09
N TYR A 70 -0.55 15.18 -4.47
CA TYR A 70 -1.88 15.37 -5.04
C TYR A 70 -2.93 14.59 -4.24
N PRO A 71 -4.02 15.24 -3.80
CA PRO A 71 -4.23 16.70 -3.85
C PRO A 71 -3.25 17.45 -2.93
N GLU A 72 -3.12 18.75 -3.14
CA GLU A 72 -2.35 19.61 -2.23
C GLU A 72 -2.92 19.50 -0.80
N GLY A 73 -2.04 19.30 0.19
CA GLY A 73 -2.38 19.13 1.60
C GLY A 73 -2.82 17.72 1.98
N ASP A 74 -2.65 16.74 1.09
CA ASP A 74 -3.01 15.33 1.26
C ASP A 74 -4.53 15.12 1.49
N VAL A 75 -4.95 13.87 1.51
CA VAL A 75 -6.31 13.48 1.92
C VAL A 75 -6.24 12.88 3.32
N TYR A 76 -7.02 13.42 4.23
CA TYR A 76 -7.10 12.96 5.61
C TYR A 76 -8.56 12.75 6.04
N ASP A 77 -8.86 11.54 6.49
CA ASP A 77 -10.15 11.18 7.06
C ASP A 77 -10.10 11.31 8.58
N ARG A 78 -11.00 12.14 9.13
CA ARG A 78 -11.00 12.48 10.56
C ARG A 78 -11.59 11.40 11.46
N ASP A 79 -12.36 10.48 10.89
CA ASP A 79 -13.02 9.42 11.65
C ASP A 79 -12.11 8.19 11.79
N SER A 80 -11.45 7.82 10.70
CA SER A 80 -10.53 6.67 10.66
C SER A 80 -9.06 7.03 10.92
N HIS A 81 -8.72 8.32 10.81
CA HIS A 81 -7.35 8.85 10.80
C HIS A 81 -6.47 8.28 9.68
N ALA A 82 -7.09 7.77 8.62
CA ALA A 82 -6.42 7.38 7.39
C ALA A 82 -5.97 8.63 6.61
N GLN A 83 -4.79 8.54 6.02
CA GLN A 83 -4.24 9.59 5.17
C GLN A 83 -3.66 8.98 3.91
N TYR A 84 -3.76 9.69 2.79
CA TYR A 84 -3.03 9.34 1.59
C TYR A 84 -2.66 10.57 0.76
N TYR A 85 -1.67 10.40 -0.09
CA TYR A 85 -1.36 11.29 -1.20
C TYR A 85 -0.94 10.50 -2.43
N TYR A 86 -0.94 11.16 -3.58
CA TYR A 86 -0.44 10.64 -4.84
C TYR A 86 0.70 11.53 -5.33
N HIS A 87 1.78 10.93 -5.80
CA HIS A 87 2.88 11.68 -6.43
C HIS A 87 3.65 10.83 -7.46
N ALA A 88 4.60 11.44 -8.17
CA ALA A 88 5.56 10.77 -9.03
C ALA A 88 6.97 11.31 -8.80
N HIS A 89 7.96 10.44 -8.96
CA HIS A 89 9.37 10.83 -8.95
C HIS A 89 10.26 9.88 -9.78
N ARG A 90 9.66 9.04 -10.66
CA ARG A 90 10.39 8.07 -11.48
C ARG A 90 10.17 8.32 -12.96
N GLU A 91 11.10 9.04 -13.59
CA GLU A 91 11.06 9.26 -15.03
C GLU A 91 11.21 7.96 -15.84
N GLY A 92 10.51 7.87 -16.96
CA GLY A 92 10.65 6.78 -17.95
C GLY A 92 10.20 5.41 -17.48
N ALA A 93 9.54 5.29 -16.32
CA ALA A 93 8.96 4.06 -15.83
C ALA A 93 7.59 3.77 -16.49
N VAL A 94 7.14 2.52 -16.38
CA VAL A 94 5.75 2.15 -16.70
C VAL A 94 4.78 2.78 -15.67
N GLU A 95 5.28 3.06 -14.48
CA GLU A 95 4.57 3.76 -13.43
C GLU A 95 4.38 5.24 -13.81
N HIS A 96 3.13 5.71 -13.74
CA HIS A 96 2.80 7.14 -13.87
C HIS A 96 3.01 7.87 -12.54
N GLY A 97 2.76 7.19 -11.44
CA GLY A 97 2.91 7.67 -10.07
C GLY A 97 2.36 6.64 -9.10
N HIS A 98 2.35 6.98 -7.82
CA HIS A 98 1.89 6.06 -6.79
C HIS A 98 1.21 6.77 -5.64
N PHE A 99 0.30 6.05 -4.98
CA PHE A 99 -0.25 6.44 -3.70
C PHE A 99 0.68 6.02 -2.58
N HIS A 100 0.82 6.84 -1.56
CA HIS A 100 1.25 6.43 -0.24
C HIS A 100 0.07 6.47 0.73
N THR A 101 -0.09 5.45 1.55
CA THR A 101 -1.22 5.28 2.46
C THR A 101 -0.74 5.15 3.90
N PHE A 102 -1.44 5.81 4.82
CA PHE A 102 -0.99 5.95 6.21
C PHE A 102 -2.16 5.86 7.19
N ILE A 103 -1.82 5.55 8.45
CA ILE A 103 -2.64 5.85 9.62
C ILE A 103 -1.89 6.85 10.51
N ARG A 104 -2.58 7.94 10.90
CA ARG A 104 -2.05 8.97 11.80
C ARG A 104 -2.16 8.53 13.26
N GLY A 105 -1.39 9.19 14.14
CA GLY A 105 -1.23 8.83 15.54
C GLY A 105 -2.55 8.62 16.30
N GLN A 106 -3.57 9.44 16.04
CA GLN A 106 -4.90 9.29 16.67
C GLN A 106 -5.64 8.00 16.25
N GLY A 107 -5.32 7.42 15.08
CA GLY A 107 -5.86 6.14 14.62
C GLY A 107 -5.02 4.93 15.04
N ILE A 108 -3.88 5.15 15.68
CA ILE A 108 -3.00 4.08 16.15
C ILE A 108 -3.39 3.71 17.57
N VAL A 109 -3.77 2.43 17.77
CA VAL A 109 -4.14 1.98 19.12
C VAL A 109 -2.93 2.03 20.06
N PRO A 110 -3.10 2.44 21.34
CA PRO A 110 -1.99 2.71 22.26
C PRO A 110 -1.06 1.53 22.55
N ASP A 111 -1.54 0.31 22.39
CA ASP A 111 -0.77 -0.92 22.62
C ASP A 111 0.20 -1.27 21.48
N LEU A 112 0.07 -0.60 20.34
CA LEU A 112 1.01 -0.77 19.22
C LEU A 112 2.20 0.17 19.42
N LEU A 113 3.33 -0.43 19.77
CA LEU A 113 4.55 0.33 20.05
C LEU A 113 5.42 0.40 18.79
N PRO A 114 5.93 1.61 18.45
CA PRO A 114 6.93 1.77 17.40
C PRO A 114 8.27 1.19 17.84
N LEU A 115 9.18 0.99 16.89
CA LEU A 115 10.59 0.83 17.22
C LEU A 115 11.16 2.16 17.74
N THR A 116 12.20 2.06 18.54
CA THR A 116 12.92 3.25 19.02
C THR A 116 13.93 3.69 17.97
N ALA A 117 13.93 4.97 17.62
CA ALA A 117 14.96 5.56 16.76
C ALA A 117 16.35 5.36 17.39
N ALA A 118 17.38 5.22 16.57
CA ALA A 118 18.76 5.25 17.05
C ALA A 118 19.04 6.60 17.72
N ALA A 119 19.91 6.60 18.76
CA ALA A 119 20.17 7.80 19.56
C ALA A 119 20.77 8.97 18.74
N GLU A 120 21.36 8.67 17.59
CA GLU A 120 21.99 9.64 16.67
C GLU A 120 21.09 10.02 15.49
N SER A 121 19.90 9.40 15.37
CA SER A 121 18.92 9.69 14.31
C SER A 121 18.10 10.93 14.66
N ASP A 122 17.55 11.57 13.62
CA ASP A 122 16.48 12.56 13.79
C ASP A 122 15.30 11.96 14.57
N ALA A 123 14.69 12.77 15.43
CA ALA A 123 13.55 12.34 16.22
C ALA A 123 12.38 11.94 15.31
N TRP A 124 11.90 10.72 15.44
CA TRP A 124 10.70 10.27 14.71
C TRP A 124 9.44 10.94 15.26
N PRO A 125 8.42 11.19 14.44
CA PRO A 125 7.14 11.68 14.91
C PRO A 125 6.57 10.78 16.02
N THR A 126 5.96 11.37 17.05
CA THR A 126 5.42 10.62 18.20
C THR A 126 4.05 11.15 18.61
N GLY A 127 3.31 10.38 19.41
CA GLY A 127 2.00 10.78 19.91
C GLY A 127 1.01 11.06 18.79
N GLU A 128 0.36 12.22 18.80
CA GLU A 128 -0.60 12.62 17.76
C GLU A 128 0.06 12.88 16.39
N ASP A 129 1.33 13.24 16.39
CA ASP A 129 2.11 13.45 15.15
C ASP A 129 2.62 12.14 14.55
N ALA A 130 2.53 11.03 15.28
CA ALA A 130 2.93 9.72 14.75
C ALA A 130 2.20 9.41 13.45
N ILE A 131 2.90 8.75 12.53
CA ILE A 131 2.36 8.35 11.25
C ILE A 131 2.95 6.99 10.87
N ALA A 132 2.10 6.03 10.57
CA ALA A 132 2.50 4.69 10.14
C ALA A 132 2.20 4.52 8.65
N HIS A 133 3.21 4.30 7.82
CA HIS A 133 3.02 3.96 6.41
C HIS A 133 2.50 2.53 6.30
N LEU A 134 1.43 2.33 5.53
CA LEU A 134 0.84 1.02 5.31
C LEU A 134 1.42 0.33 4.09
N ILE A 135 1.30 0.97 2.93
CA ILE A 135 1.78 0.49 1.65
C ILE A 135 1.75 1.62 0.62
N ALA A 136 2.57 1.50 -0.42
CA ALA A 136 2.45 2.30 -1.63
C ALA A 136 1.83 1.50 -2.77
N VAL A 137 1.03 2.17 -3.61
CA VAL A 137 0.30 1.57 -4.74
C VAL A 137 0.76 2.23 -6.03
N SER A 138 1.54 1.51 -6.84
CA SER A 138 1.98 1.96 -8.17
C SER A 138 0.81 1.96 -9.16
N MET A 139 0.69 3.03 -9.94
CA MET A 139 -0.36 3.25 -10.93
C MET A 139 0.24 3.43 -12.32
N ASP A 140 -0.44 2.94 -13.34
CA ASP A 140 -0.12 3.26 -14.72
C ASP A 140 -0.73 4.61 -15.17
N ALA A 141 -0.42 5.04 -16.39
CA ALA A 141 -0.94 6.27 -16.98
C ALA A 141 -2.47 6.23 -17.24
N TRP A 142 -3.10 5.07 -17.14
CA TRP A 142 -4.53 4.88 -17.35
C TRP A 142 -5.32 4.80 -16.05
N GLY A 143 -4.62 4.97 -14.90
CA GLY A 143 -5.23 4.90 -13.57
C GLY A 143 -5.52 3.47 -13.12
N GLN A 144 -4.78 2.47 -13.64
CA GLN A 144 -4.85 1.10 -13.16
C GLN A 144 -3.72 0.83 -12.15
N PRO A 145 -4.00 0.12 -11.06
CA PRO A 145 -2.96 -0.30 -10.13
C PRO A 145 -2.14 -1.44 -10.75
N ILE A 146 -0.83 -1.28 -10.76
CA ILE A 146 0.11 -2.22 -11.39
C ILE A 146 1.07 -2.88 -10.40
N GLY A 147 1.18 -2.35 -9.19
CA GLY A 147 2.07 -2.89 -8.17
C GLY A 147 1.79 -2.37 -6.78
N LEU A 148 2.29 -3.11 -5.79
CA LEU A 148 2.39 -2.68 -4.40
C LEU A 148 3.85 -2.68 -4.01
N PHE A 149 4.28 -1.69 -3.22
CA PHE A 149 5.63 -1.69 -2.68
C PHE A 149 5.70 -1.14 -1.26
N ALA A 150 6.65 -1.66 -0.52
CA ALA A 150 7.06 -1.13 0.76
C ALA A 150 8.38 -0.39 0.61
N CYS A 151 8.56 0.69 1.34
CA CYS A 151 9.76 1.53 1.30
C CYS A 151 10.42 1.62 2.67
N ASN A 152 11.63 2.17 2.68
CA ASN A 152 12.34 2.47 3.90
C ASN A 152 11.77 3.73 4.56
N ARG A 153 12.03 3.90 5.85
CA ARG A 153 11.51 5.00 6.67
C ARG A 153 11.81 6.38 6.11
N TRP A 154 13.04 6.62 5.66
CA TRP A 154 13.45 7.94 5.17
C TRP A 154 12.62 8.45 3.98
N VAL A 155 11.99 7.55 3.24
CA VAL A 155 11.14 7.89 2.07
C VAL A 155 9.88 8.63 2.52
N THR A 156 9.28 8.20 3.62
CA THR A 156 7.99 8.70 4.11
C THR A 156 8.11 9.57 5.36
N GLY A 157 9.26 9.56 6.02
CA GLY A 157 9.45 10.26 7.29
C GLY A 157 8.61 9.69 8.44
N GLU A 158 8.16 8.45 8.31
CA GLU A 158 7.21 7.82 9.24
C GLU A 158 7.79 7.51 10.63
N THR A 159 6.89 7.23 11.55
CA THR A 159 7.19 6.51 12.79
C THR A 159 7.24 5.03 12.45
N TRP A 160 8.37 4.37 12.64
CA TRP A 160 8.51 2.98 12.20
C TRP A 160 7.85 2.00 13.15
N TYR A 161 6.87 1.28 12.63
CA TYR A 161 6.20 0.17 13.33
C TYR A 161 6.61 -1.16 12.69
N PRO A 162 6.82 -2.23 13.49
CA PRO A 162 7.08 -3.56 12.95
C PRO A 162 5.87 -4.06 12.13
N ALA A 163 6.12 -4.97 11.20
CA ALA A 163 5.08 -5.53 10.31
C ALA A 163 3.87 -6.03 11.09
N SER A 164 4.08 -6.69 12.24
CA SER A 164 3.01 -7.20 13.10
C SER A 164 2.07 -6.11 13.63
N ALA A 165 2.57 -4.91 13.86
CA ALA A 165 1.77 -3.77 14.27
C ALA A 165 1.05 -3.13 13.06
N VAL A 166 1.77 -2.88 11.95
CA VAL A 166 1.17 -2.28 10.75
C VAL A 166 0.03 -3.14 10.20
N LYS A 167 0.15 -4.47 10.22
CA LYS A 167 -0.93 -5.39 9.82
C LYS A 167 -2.21 -5.20 10.63
N GLN A 168 -2.11 -4.83 11.91
CA GLN A 168 -3.27 -4.54 12.75
C GLN A 168 -3.93 -3.20 12.42
N LEU A 169 -3.18 -2.29 11.79
CA LEU A 169 -3.70 -0.99 11.34
C LEU A 169 -4.40 -1.06 9.98
N LEU A 170 -4.10 -2.06 9.14
CA LEU A 170 -4.69 -2.17 7.80
C LEU A 170 -6.23 -2.10 7.78
N PRO A 171 -6.97 -2.77 8.70
CA PRO A 171 -8.43 -2.69 8.72
C PRO A 171 -8.98 -1.30 9.04
N ALA A 172 -8.21 -0.45 9.71
CA ALA A 172 -8.61 0.91 10.07
C ALA A 172 -8.52 1.88 8.87
N PHE A 173 -7.77 1.52 7.80
CA PHE A 173 -7.69 2.39 6.63
C PHE A 173 -9.04 2.46 5.93
N SER A 174 -9.69 3.60 6.07
CA SER A 174 -10.98 3.91 5.45
C SER A 174 -11.07 5.40 5.19
N VAL A 175 -11.27 5.80 3.94
CA VAL A 175 -11.49 7.19 3.57
C VAL A 175 -12.88 7.29 2.95
N ASP A 176 -13.82 7.90 3.69
CA ASP A 176 -15.24 7.96 3.30
C ASP A 176 -15.78 9.38 3.39
N HIS A 177 -15.26 10.27 2.55
CA HIS A 177 -15.75 11.64 2.40
C HIS A 177 -15.60 12.14 0.95
N ALA A 178 -16.18 13.29 0.65
CA ALA A 178 -16.30 13.77 -0.73
C ALA A 178 -15.01 14.36 -1.32
N PHE A 179 -14.03 14.76 -0.50
CA PHE A 179 -12.80 15.41 -0.98
C PHE A 179 -11.66 14.40 -1.17
N PRO A 180 -10.88 14.46 -2.25
CA PRO A 180 -11.10 15.25 -3.47
C PRO A 180 -12.15 14.59 -4.39
N SER A 181 -12.37 13.30 -4.25
CA SER A 181 -13.31 12.49 -5.04
C SER A 181 -13.75 11.27 -4.24
N TRP A 182 -15.02 11.21 -3.89
CA TRP A 182 -15.59 10.10 -3.13
C TRP A 182 -15.36 8.73 -3.79
N PRO A 183 -15.58 8.56 -5.13
CA PRO A 183 -15.26 7.27 -5.76
C PRO A 183 -13.78 6.88 -5.65
N THR A 184 -12.85 7.84 -5.71
CA THR A 184 -11.41 7.56 -5.56
C THR A 184 -11.08 7.12 -4.14
N ASN A 185 -11.65 7.76 -3.13
CA ASN A 185 -11.46 7.43 -1.72
C ASN A 185 -11.95 6.01 -1.40
N LEU A 186 -13.17 5.69 -1.82
CA LEU A 186 -13.74 4.35 -1.64
C LEU A 186 -12.96 3.29 -2.44
N TRP A 187 -12.52 3.64 -3.66
CA TRP A 187 -11.72 2.74 -4.48
C TRP A 187 -10.39 2.38 -3.79
N LEU A 188 -9.65 3.38 -3.28
CA LEU A 188 -8.38 3.12 -2.61
C LEU A 188 -8.58 2.30 -1.32
N THR A 189 -9.61 2.61 -0.55
CA THR A 189 -10.02 1.83 0.63
C THR A 189 -10.32 0.37 0.25
N ALA A 190 -11.10 0.16 -0.79
CA ALA A 190 -11.45 -1.18 -1.28
C ALA A 190 -10.23 -1.91 -1.85
N LEU A 191 -9.33 -1.21 -2.53
CA LEU A 191 -8.10 -1.79 -3.09
C LEU A 191 -7.19 -2.34 -1.99
N LEU A 192 -6.96 -1.59 -0.91
CA LEU A 192 -6.15 -2.06 0.21
C LEU A 192 -6.78 -3.30 0.88
N ARG A 193 -8.11 -3.32 1.01
CA ARG A 193 -8.85 -4.50 1.52
C ARG A 193 -8.69 -5.70 0.59
N LEU A 194 -8.82 -5.52 -0.72
CA LEU A 194 -8.68 -6.59 -1.72
C LEU A 194 -7.27 -7.20 -1.72
N PHE A 195 -6.25 -6.36 -1.60
CA PHE A 195 -4.86 -6.79 -1.61
C PHE A 195 -4.25 -6.94 -0.21
N ARG A 196 -5.07 -6.99 0.84
CA ARG A 196 -4.59 -7.17 2.22
C ARG A 196 -3.59 -8.32 2.37
N PRO A 197 -3.81 -9.53 1.83
CA PRO A 197 -2.82 -10.61 1.95
C PRO A 197 -1.47 -10.29 1.30
N HIS A 198 -1.47 -9.54 0.19
CA HIS A 198 -0.25 -9.10 -0.49
C HIS A 198 0.49 -8.02 0.31
N ILE A 199 -0.26 -7.09 0.91
CA ILE A 199 0.29 -6.05 1.78
C ILE A 199 0.93 -6.70 3.02
N GLU A 200 0.26 -7.65 3.64
CA GLU A 200 0.78 -8.38 4.80
C GLU A 200 2.08 -9.14 4.48
N ALA A 201 2.15 -9.77 3.30
CA ALA A 201 3.36 -10.44 2.82
C ALA A 201 4.51 -9.46 2.55
N LEU A 202 4.21 -8.29 1.97
CA LEU A 202 5.20 -7.24 1.73
C LEU A 202 5.72 -6.63 3.04
N LEU A 203 4.87 -6.45 4.04
CA LEU A 203 5.27 -5.94 5.35
C LEU A 203 6.22 -6.91 6.06
N ASP A 204 5.94 -8.22 6.02
CA ASP A 204 6.84 -9.24 6.56
C ASP A 204 8.18 -9.25 5.82
N HIS A 205 8.13 -9.11 4.50
CA HIS A 205 9.32 -9.03 3.67
C HIS A 205 10.14 -7.76 3.96
N ARG A 206 9.46 -6.61 4.13
CA ARG A 206 10.07 -5.34 4.52
C ARG A 206 10.94 -5.49 5.77
N ASP A 207 10.38 -6.08 6.82
CA ASP A 207 11.10 -6.23 8.08
C ASP A 207 12.31 -7.19 7.93
N GLN A 208 12.18 -8.24 7.10
CA GLN A 208 13.31 -9.14 6.78
C GLN A 208 14.42 -8.39 6.03
N VAL A 209 14.07 -7.56 5.04
CA VAL A 209 15.03 -6.76 4.26
C VAL A 209 15.74 -5.76 5.17
N ILE A 210 15.02 -5.04 6.02
CA ILE A 210 15.59 -4.10 7.00
C ILE A 210 16.60 -4.83 7.90
N ALA A 211 16.23 -5.98 8.47
CA ALA A 211 17.11 -6.74 9.34
C ALA A 211 18.38 -7.25 8.61
N ALA A 212 18.19 -7.75 7.38
CA ALA A 212 19.33 -8.24 6.57
C ALA A 212 20.26 -7.10 6.14
N TRP A 213 19.70 -5.94 5.78
CA TRP A 213 20.46 -4.75 5.41
C TRP A 213 21.25 -4.20 6.60
N GLN A 214 20.64 -4.08 7.78
CA GLN A 214 21.31 -3.65 9.00
C GLN A 214 22.45 -4.61 9.38
N ALA A 215 22.26 -5.92 9.23
CA ALA A 215 23.30 -6.90 9.49
C ALA A 215 24.48 -6.77 8.53
N ALA A 216 24.23 -6.41 7.28
CA ALA A 216 25.28 -6.18 6.27
C ALA A 216 25.99 -4.82 6.44
N HIS A 217 25.32 -3.83 7.02
CA HIS A 217 25.80 -2.46 7.21
C HIS A 217 25.69 -2.00 8.67
N PRO A 218 26.36 -2.67 9.63
CA PRO A 218 26.14 -2.46 11.06
C PRO A 218 26.58 -1.09 11.58
N GLN A 219 27.30 -0.31 10.77
CA GLN A 219 27.76 1.04 11.13
C GLN A 219 26.80 2.15 10.67
N HIS A 220 25.73 1.81 9.94
CA HIS A 220 24.78 2.76 9.41
C HIS A 220 23.42 2.57 10.08
N ASP A 221 22.69 3.65 10.25
CA ASP A 221 21.27 3.56 10.58
C ASP A 221 20.50 3.12 9.33
N VAL A 222 19.99 1.90 9.35
CA VAL A 222 19.28 1.33 8.19
C VAL A 222 18.06 2.17 7.80
N PHE A 223 17.40 2.80 8.76
CA PHE A 223 16.19 3.57 8.52
C PHE A 223 16.43 4.88 7.78
N GLU A 224 17.68 5.38 7.81
CA GLU A 224 18.12 6.60 7.13
C GLU A 224 19.05 6.32 5.94
N ASP A 225 19.32 5.05 5.64
CA ASP A 225 20.23 4.69 4.55
C ASP A 225 19.55 4.92 3.19
N ARG A 226 20.02 5.95 2.48
CA ARG A 226 19.53 6.35 1.15
C ARG A 226 19.80 5.34 0.05
N ALA A 227 20.69 4.37 0.26
CA ALA A 227 20.92 3.27 -0.68
C ALA A 227 19.79 2.22 -0.64
N LEU A 228 18.98 2.21 0.41
CA LEU A 228 17.80 1.37 0.54
C LEU A 228 16.53 2.22 0.48
N GLU A 229 15.94 2.38 -0.70
CA GLU A 229 14.69 3.13 -0.91
C GLU A 229 13.48 2.20 -0.82
N ILE A 230 13.42 1.20 -1.70
CA ILE A 230 12.33 0.21 -1.75
C ILE A 230 12.80 -1.07 -1.08
N THR A 231 11.99 -1.59 -0.17
CA THR A 231 12.28 -2.82 0.57
C THR A 231 11.60 -4.06 -0.02
N GLY A 232 10.62 -3.88 -0.90
CA GLY A 232 9.95 -4.96 -1.61
C GLY A 232 8.89 -4.44 -2.58
N TYR A 233 8.67 -5.19 -3.67
CA TYR A 233 7.68 -4.89 -4.70
C TYR A 233 6.96 -6.17 -5.14
N LEU A 234 5.63 -6.09 -5.29
CA LEU A 234 4.79 -7.12 -5.89
C LEU A 234 4.00 -6.51 -7.05
N PRO A 235 4.14 -7.03 -8.28
CA PRO A 235 3.21 -6.70 -9.35
C PRO A 235 1.82 -7.20 -8.98
N ILE A 236 0.77 -6.43 -9.29
CA ILE A 236 -0.61 -6.82 -9.03
C ILE A 236 -1.49 -6.67 -10.27
N SER A 237 -2.54 -7.47 -10.31
CA SER A 237 -3.65 -7.35 -11.25
C SER A 237 -4.96 -7.58 -10.49
N VAL A 238 -5.81 -6.57 -10.47
CA VAL A 238 -7.14 -6.67 -9.82
C VAL A 238 -7.96 -7.79 -10.45
N THR A 239 -7.91 -7.92 -11.79
CA THR A 239 -8.66 -8.93 -12.53
C THR A 239 -8.19 -10.33 -12.18
N ASP A 240 -6.86 -10.58 -12.21
CA ASP A 240 -6.32 -11.91 -11.99
C ASP A 240 -6.50 -12.35 -10.53
N TRP A 241 -6.27 -11.44 -9.57
CA TRP A 241 -6.48 -11.75 -8.16
C TRP A 241 -7.95 -12.05 -7.85
N ASN A 242 -8.88 -11.23 -8.36
CA ASN A 242 -10.31 -11.47 -8.21
C ASN A 242 -10.74 -12.83 -8.78
N GLN A 243 -10.22 -13.21 -9.96
CA GLN A 243 -10.49 -14.53 -10.56
C GLN A 243 -9.96 -15.68 -9.70
N GLN A 244 -8.75 -15.56 -9.15
CA GLN A 244 -8.18 -16.58 -8.26
C GLN A 244 -9.01 -16.75 -6.98
N VAL A 245 -9.44 -15.64 -6.35
CA VAL A 245 -10.27 -15.66 -5.14
C VAL A 245 -11.64 -16.27 -5.43
N LEU A 246 -12.26 -15.92 -6.56
CA LEU A 246 -13.56 -16.46 -6.99
C LEU A 246 -13.48 -17.96 -7.23
N ALA A 247 -12.48 -18.44 -7.97
CA ALA A 247 -12.28 -19.86 -8.24
C ALA A 247 -12.03 -20.66 -6.94
N ALA A 248 -11.24 -20.11 -6.00
CA ALA A 248 -10.99 -20.75 -4.72
C ALA A 248 -12.26 -20.82 -3.85
N GLN A 249 -13.13 -19.80 -3.91
CA GLN A 249 -14.40 -19.79 -3.20
C GLN A 249 -15.36 -20.84 -3.75
N GLN A 250 -15.52 -20.93 -5.07
CA GLN A 250 -16.39 -21.90 -5.73
C GLN A 250 -15.96 -23.33 -5.45
N ASN A 251 -14.67 -23.64 -5.51
CA ASN A 251 -14.13 -24.95 -5.19
C ASN A 251 -14.40 -25.35 -3.73
N HIS A 252 -14.34 -24.41 -2.81
CA HIS A 252 -14.65 -24.66 -1.40
C HIS A 252 -16.13 -25.01 -1.19
N GLU A 253 -17.04 -24.29 -1.83
CA GLU A 253 -18.49 -24.52 -1.76
C GLU A 253 -18.88 -25.88 -2.34
N ILE A 254 -18.28 -26.30 -3.45
CA ILE A 254 -18.50 -27.62 -4.04
C ILE A 254 -18.05 -28.73 -3.07
N THR A 255 -16.88 -28.57 -2.46
CA THR A 255 -16.32 -29.58 -1.55
C THR A 255 -17.13 -29.71 -0.25
N THR A 256 -17.69 -28.60 0.25
CA THR A 256 -18.50 -28.61 1.48
C THR A 256 -19.95 -29.01 1.26
N SER A 257 -20.44 -28.98 0.02
CA SER A 257 -21.81 -29.35 -0.36
C SER A 257 -21.95 -30.80 -0.86
N ALA A 258 -20.83 -31.52 -1.01
CA ALA A 258 -20.87 -32.93 -1.40
C ALA A 258 -21.47 -33.79 -0.24
N PRO A 259 -22.55 -34.55 -0.47
CA PRO A 259 -23.12 -35.42 0.57
C PRO A 259 -22.13 -36.52 0.92
N THR A 260 -21.89 -36.73 2.22
CA THR A 260 -21.15 -37.87 2.78
C THR A 260 -21.89 -39.17 2.57
#